data_c874f13902dadd4c59227d5f165492dd
#
_entry.id   c874f13902dadd4c59227d5f165492dd
#
_cell.length_a   1.000
_cell.length_b   1.000
_cell.length_c   1.000
_cell.angle_alpha   90.00
_cell.angle_beta   90.00
_cell.angle_gamma   90.00
#
_symmetry.space_group_name_H-M   'P 1'
#
loop_
_entity.id
_entity.type
_entity.pdbx_description
1 polymer ?
#
loop_
_entity_poly.entity_id
_entity_poly.type
_entity_poly.pdbx_seq_one_letter_code
_entity_poly.pdbx_strand_id
1 'polypeptide(L)'
;WGGLIGLRLVAAQPDRFARVVIGNTGLPTGHGPASDAFLKWQHFSQTTPVFPVGTLVTRACVNPLTDDVAAAYDAPFPDDSFKAGARIFPALVPTSPEDPESSANQQAWRSLELYDRPFLCAFSDSDPVTAGGDAPFLAKVPGAQGREHPTMVGGGHFLQEDLGPELAAKIRDFITETA
;
A
#
# COMPACT_ATOMS: atom_id res chain seq x y z
N TRP A 1 3.34 -2.84 -0.79
CA TRP A 1 3.35 -4.32 -0.71
C TRP A 1 2.85 -4.83 0.63
N GLY A 2 3.09 -4.15 1.73
CA GLY A 2 2.56 -4.54 3.03
C GLY A 2 1.05 -4.74 3.02
N GLY A 3 0.30 -3.85 2.33
CA GLY A 3 -1.15 -3.99 2.18
C GLY A 3 -1.55 -5.18 1.31
N LEU A 4 -0.91 -5.39 0.15
CA LEU A 4 -1.21 -6.53 -0.72
C LEU A 4 -1.02 -7.88 -0.02
N ILE A 5 0.09 -8.03 0.71
CA ILE A 5 0.38 -9.24 1.50
C ILE A 5 -0.50 -9.30 2.74
N GLY A 6 -0.57 -8.19 3.50
CA GLY A 6 -1.30 -8.12 4.77
C GLY A 6 -2.80 -8.37 4.62
N LEU A 7 -3.44 -7.81 3.60
CA LEU A 7 -4.87 -8.02 3.35
C LEU A 7 -5.20 -9.48 2.99
N ARG A 8 -4.32 -10.18 2.29
CA ARG A 8 -4.46 -11.62 2.05
C ARG A 8 -4.31 -12.43 3.33
N LEU A 9 -3.39 -12.03 4.23
CA LEU A 9 -3.23 -12.69 5.53
C LEU A 9 -4.46 -12.46 6.41
N VAL A 10 -5.00 -11.22 6.45
CA VAL A 10 -6.26 -10.93 7.15
C VAL A 10 -7.41 -11.76 6.58
N ALA A 11 -7.53 -11.84 5.26
CA ALA A 11 -8.57 -12.63 4.60
C ALA A 11 -8.46 -14.14 4.89
N ALA A 12 -7.24 -14.67 4.96
CA ALA A 12 -6.99 -16.09 5.22
C ALA A 12 -7.12 -16.47 6.70
N GLN A 13 -6.85 -15.55 7.62
CA GLN A 13 -6.82 -15.81 9.06
C GLN A 13 -7.42 -14.63 9.85
N PRO A 14 -8.70 -14.26 9.62
CA PRO A 14 -9.28 -13.05 10.19
C PRO A 14 -9.23 -13.02 11.73
N ASP A 15 -9.31 -14.17 12.38
CA ASP A 15 -9.30 -14.27 13.83
C ASP A 15 -7.96 -13.91 14.49
N ARG A 16 -6.89 -13.86 13.73
CA ARG A 16 -5.57 -13.43 14.22
C ARG A 16 -5.40 -11.92 14.30
N PHE A 17 -6.28 -11.17 13.67
CA PHE A 17 -6.17 -9.71 13.57
C PHE A 17 -7.27 -9.05 14.36
N ALA A 18 -6.93 -8.47 15.52
CA ALA A 18 -7.89 -7.75 16.35
C ALA A 18 -8.39 -6.46 15.67
N ARG A 19 -7.53 -5.86 14.85
CA ARG A 19 -7.81 -4.64 14.06
C ARG A 19 -6.84 -4.52 12.88
N VAL A 20 -7.21 -3.73 11.88
CA VAL A 20 -6.41 -3.50 10.68
C VAL A 20 -6.29 -2.01 10.40
N VAL A 21 -5.09 -1.56 10.03
CA VAL A 21 -4.85 -0.22 9.48
C VAL A 21 -4.22 -0.39 8.10
N ILE A 22 -4.76 0.29 7.12
CA ILE A 22 -4.17 0.36 5.77
C ILE A 22 -3.89 1.82 5.39
N GLY A 23 -2.80 2.02 4.65
CA GLY A 23 -2.46 3.32 4.07
C GLY A 23 -1.82 3.13 2.70
N ASN A 24 -2.16 3.98 1.75
CA ASN A 24 -1.57 4.03 0.40
C ASN A 24 -1.37 2.65 -0.25
N THR A 25 -2.43 1.86 -0.28
CA THR A 25 -2.41 0.48 -0.79
C THR A 25 -3.70 0.11 -1.48
N GLY A 26 -3.76 -1.09 -2.03
CA GLY A 26 -4.95 -1.66 -2.63
C GLY A 26 -4.90 -3.18 -2.66
N LEU A 27 -5.98 -3.79 -3.10
CA LEU A 27 -6.05 -5.21 -3.40
C LEU A 27 -6.70 -5.39 -4.78
N PRO A 28 -5.99 -5.03 -5.87
CA PRO A 28 -6.55 -5.06 -7.21
C PRO A 28 -6.82 -6.49 -7.66
N THR A 29 -7.93 -6.64 -8.39
CA THR A 29 -8.38 -7.92 -8.94
C THR A 29 -8.26 -7.97 -10.47
N GLY A 30 -7.68 -6.94 -11.08
CA GLY A 30 -7.57 -6.81 -12.52
C GLY A 30 -8.88 -6.46 -13.26
N HIS A 31 -10.02 -6.35 -12.56
CA HIS A 31 -11.30 -5.99 -13.16
C HIS A 31 -11.57 -4.48 -13.29
N GLY A 32 -10.69 -3.66 -12.76
CA GLY A 32 -10.77 -2.21 -12.88
C GLY A 32 -9.50 -1.63 -13.53
N PRO A 33 -9.55 -0.38 -14.01
CA PRO A 33 -8.37 0.24 -14.59
C PRO A 33 -7.29 0.44 -13.52
N ALA A 34 -6.07 0.05 -13.82
CA ALA A 34 -4.91 0.47 -13.05
C ALA A 34 -4.63 1.97 -13.32
N SER A 35 -4.14 2.70 -12.31
CA SER A 35 -3.79 4.10 -12.52
C SER A 35 -2.62 4.23 -13.50
N ASP A 36 -2.61 5.33 -14.29
CA ASP A 36 -1.50 5.63 -15.20
C ASP A 36 -0.16 5.71 -14.45
N ALA A 37 -0.17 6.23 -13.23
CA ALA A 37 1.01 6.30 -12.37
C ALA A 37 1.54 4.91 -12.03
N PHE A 38 0.65 3.98 -11.67
CA PHE A 38 1.03 2.60 -11.41
C PHE A 38 1.57 1.90 -12.67
N LEU A 39 0.90 2.03 -13.81
CA LEU A 39 1.36 1.41 -15.06
C LEU A 39 2.73 1.95 -15.51
N LYS A 40 2.98 3.25 -15.36
CA LYS A 40 4.29 3.86 -15.61
C LYS A 40 5.36 3.29 -14.65
N TRP A 41 5.02 3.15 -13.37
CA TRP A 41 5.90 2.54 -12.38
C TRP A 41 6.20 1.07 -12.73
N GLN A 42 5.18 0.27 -13.05
CA GLN A 42 5.34 -1.13 -13.45
C GLN A 42 6.26 -1.25 -14.67
N HIS A 43 6.01 -0.47 -15.72
CA HIS A 43 6.85 -0.45 -16.91
C HIS A 43 8.30 -0.04 -16.58
N PHE A 44 8.49 1.04 -15.83
CA PHE A 44 9.81 1.50 -15.42
C PHE A 44 10.58 0.40 -14.66
N SER A 45 9.93 -0.29 -13.71
CA SER A 45 10.57 -1.32 -12.90
C SER A 45 11.15 -2.47 -13.73
N GLN A 46 10.51 -2.77 -14.87
CA GLN A 46 10.91 -3.87 -15.76
C GLN A 46 11.94 -3.45 -16.82
N THR A 47 11.96 -2.17 -17.21
CA THR A 47 12.73 -1.72 -18.38
C THR A 47 13.94 -0.86 -18.05
N THR A 48 13.98 -0.23 -16.85
CA THR A 48 15.09 0.66 -16.53
C THR A 48 16.42 -0.10 -16.37
N PRO A 49 17.52 0.35 -17.00
CA PRO A 49 18.82 -0.26 -16.78
C PRO A 49 19.38 0.04 -15.39
N VAL A 50 19.00 1.17 -14.78
CA VAL A 50 19.43 1.59 -13.44
C VAL A 50 18.22 1.70 -12.53
N PHE A 51 18.27 1.04 -11.37
CA PHE A 51 17.20 1.04 -10.39
C PHE A 51 17.67 1.68 -9.08
N PRO A 52 17.64 3.02 -8.96
CA PRO A 52 18.18 3.77 -7.81
C PRO A 52 17.10 3.83 -6.70
N VAL A 53 17.14 2.89 -5.75
CA VAL A 53 16.05 2.70 -4.75
C VAL A 53 15.84 3.95 -3.92
N GLY A 54 16.88 4.52 -3.32
CA GLY A 54 16.76 5.73 -2.50
C GLY A 54 16.19 6.92 -3.27
N THR A 55 16.60 7.11 -4.55
CA THR A 55 16.05 8.14 -5.42
C THR A 55 14.56 7.90 -5.72
N LEU A 56 14.17 6.63 -5.93
CA LEU A 56 12.77 6.27 -6.22
C LEU A 56 11.87 6.54 -5.00
N VAL A 57 12.32 6.19 -3.81
CA VAL A 57 11.60 6.51 -2.56
C VAL A 57 11.48 8.02 -2.38
N THR A 58 12.58 8.77 -2.53
CA THR A 58 12.59 10.24 -2.43
C THR A 58 11.57 10.90 -3.38
N ARG A 59 11.50 10.43 -4.63
CA ARG A 59 10.56 10.97 -5.63
C ARG A 59 9.09 10.64 -5.37
N ALA A 60 8.83 9.63 -4.57
CA ALA A 60 7.47 9.22 -4.21
C ALA A 60 7.02 9.80 -2.86
N CYS A 61 7.87 10.60 -2.19
CA CYS A 61 7.53 11.45 -1.07
C CYS A 61 7.15 12.87 -1.55
N VAL A 62 6.38 13.58 -0.75
CA VAL A 62 6.11 15.03 -0.94
C VAL A 62 7.34 15.83 -0.51
N ASN A 63 7.92 15.48 0.63
CA ASN A 63 9.12 16.10 1.17
C ASN A 63 10.34 15.27 0.74
N PRO A 64 11.34 15.89 0.07
CA PRO A 64 12.54 15.17 -0.31
C PRO A 64 13.24 14.58 0.92
N LEU A 65 13.64 13.31 0.84
CA LEU A 65 14.46 12.68 1.87
C LEU A 65 15.84 13.33 1.91
N THR A 66 16.46 13.34 3.10
CA THR A 66 17.88 13.69 3.22
C THR A 66 18.75 12.64 2.53
N ASP A 67 19.95 13.04 2.14
CA ASP A 67 20.91 12.13 1.46
C ASP A 67 21.21 10.89 2.32
N ASP A 68 21.31 11.03 3.63
CA ASP A 68 21.55 9.92 4.56
C ASP A 68 20.38 8.93 4.58
N VAL A 69 19.14 9.41 4.56
CA VAL A 69 17.95 8.55 4.53
C VAL A 69 17.84 7.86 3.17
N ALA A 70 18.06 8.58 2.07
CA ALA A 70 18.08 7.99 0.73
C ALA A 70 19.16 6.90 0.62
N ALA A 71 20.36 7.15 1.14
CA ALA A 71 21.45 6.17 1.19
C ALA A 71 21.09 4.93 2.05
N ALA A 72 20.33 5.11 3.14
CA ALA A 72 19.85 3.99 3.94
C ALA A 72 18.89 3.07 3.16
N TYR A 73 18.07 3.64 2.25
CA TYR A 73 17.24 2.85 1.34
C TYR A 73 18.05 2.12 0.26
N ASP A 74 19.21 2.64 -0.14
CA ASP A 74 20.12 1.97 -1.08
C ASP A 74 20.99 0.89 -0.41
N ALA A 75 21.26 1.00 0.89
CA ALA A 75 22.16 0.12 1.63
C ALA A 75 21.86 -1.39 1.53
N PRO A 76 20.58 -1.87 1.47
CA PRO A 76 20.28 -3.29 1.27
C PRO A 76 20.63 -3.83 -0.12
N PHE A 77 21.02 -2.98 -1.06
CA PHE A 77 21.23 -3.29 -2.48
C PHE A 77 22.67 -2.97 -2.92
N PRO A 78 23.69 -3.73 -2.48
CA PRO A 78 25.08 -3.44 -2.81
C PRO A 78 25.36 -3.42 -4.34
N ASP A 79 24.60 -4.21 -5.10
CA ASP A 79 24.61 -4.23 -6.56
C ASP A 79 23.24 -4.65 -7.12
N ASP A 80 23.11 -4.70 -8.45
CA ASP A 80 21.84 -4.98 -9.12
C ASP A 80 21.29 -6.40 -8.88
N SER A 81 22.13 -7.37 -8.52
CA SER A 81 21.68 -8.73 -8.24
C SER A 81 20.76 -8.81 -7.01
N PHE A 82 20.89 -7.87 -6.08
CA PHE A 82 20.03 -7.76 -4.90
C PHE A 82 18.68 -7.09 -5.19
N LYS A 83 18.48 -6.47 -6.37
CA LYS A 83 17.28 -5.71 -6.72
C LYS A 83 16.21 -6.54 -7.44
N ALA A 84 16.42 -7.83 -7.64
CA ALA A 84 15.47 -8.69 -8.38
C ALA A 84 14.05 -8.64 -7.80
N GLY A 85 13.91 -8.71 -6.47
CA GLY A 85 12.62 -8.59 -5.79
C GLY A 85 11.97 -7.23 -6.01
N ALA A 86 12.72 -6.13 -5.81
CA ALA A 86 12.20 -4.78 -6.00
C ALA A 86 11.72 -4.53 -7.43
N ARG A 87 12.40 -5.12 -8.42
CA ARG A 87 12.02 -5.04 -9.84
C ARG A 87 10.77 -5.83 -10.18
N ILE A 88 10.68 -7.10 -9.73
CA ILE A 88 9.58 -7.99 -10.13
C ILE A 88 8.25 -7.66 -9.42
N PHE A 89 8.29 -7.16 -8.22
CA PHE A 89 7.08 -6.92 -7.42
C PHE A 89 5.99 -6.13 -8.15
N PRO A 90 6.27 -5.01 -8.82
CA PRO A 90 5.22 -4.29 -9.56
C PRO A 90 4.54 -5.14 -10.65
N ALA A 91 5.27 -6.06 -11.27
CA ALA A 91 4.72 -6.95 -12.30
C ALA A 91 3.80 -8.05 -11.74
N LEU A 92 3.87 -8.31 -10.42
CA LEU A 92 3.01 -9.29 -9.74
C LEU A 92 1.65 -8.70 -9.31
N VAL A 93 1.46 -7.39 -9.46
CA VAL A 93 0.18 -6.74 -9.13
C VAL A 93 -0.80 -6.94 -10.28
N PRO A 94 -1.99 -7.55 -10.07
CA PRO A 94 -2.94 -7.78 -11.14
C PRO A 94 -3.42 -6.47 -11.79
N THR A 95 -3.30 -6.41 -13.11
CA THR A 95 -3.81 -5.34 -13.97
C THR A 95 -4.86 -5.85 -14.95
N SER A 96 -4.99 -7.17 -15.04
CA SER A 96 -5.95 -7.89 -15.87
C SER A 96 -6.59 -9.04 -15.07
N PRO A 97 -7.85 -9.41 -15.35
CA PRO A 97 -8.50 -10.56 -14.71
C PRO A 97 -7.78 -11.90 -14.96
N GLU A 98 -7.00 -11.98 -16.02
CA GLU A 98 -6.21 -13.15 -16.40
C GLU A 98 -4.87 -13.26 -15.66
N ASP A 99 -4.47 -12.21 -14.94
CA ASP A 99 -3.24 -12.25 -14.16
C ASP A 99 -3.31 -13.33 -13.06
N PRO A 100 -2.23 -14.07 -12.81
CA PRO A 100 -2.23 -15.24 -11.91
C PRO A 100 -2.78 -14.95 -10.51
N GLU A 101 -2.52 -13.75 -9.99
CA GLU A 101 -2.91 -13.35 -8.63
C GLU A 101 -4.32 -12.75 -8.54
N SER A 102 -5.00 -12.53 -9.68
CA SER A 102 -6.34 -11.96 -9.75
C SER A 102 -7.36 -12.78 -8.95
N SER A 103 -7.41 -14.10 -9.19
CA SER A 103 -8.37 -14.99 -8.51
C SER A 103 -8.16 -15.05 -7.00
N ALA A 104 -6.91 -15.05 -6.55
CA ALA A 104 -6.58 -15.05 -5.13
C ALA A 104 -6.97 -13.72 -4.45
N ASN A 105 -6.80 -12.59 -5.13
CA ASN A 105 -7.28 -11.30 -4.62
C ASN A 105 -8.81 -11.23 -4.58
N GLN A 106 -9.50 -11.77 -5.58
CA GLN A 106 -10.97 -11.88 -5.55
C GLN A 106 -11.45 -12.74 -4.37
N GLN A 107 -10.77 -13.86 -4.09
CA GLN A 107 -11.09 -14.68 -2.92
C GLN A 107 -10.84 -13.92 -1.61
N ALA A 108 -9.74 -13.19 -1.51
CA ALA A 108 -9.46 -12.37 -0.34
C ALA A 108 -10.54 -11.30 -0.12
N TRP A 109 -11.04 -10.65 -1.18
CA TRP A 109 -12.16 -9.70 -1.07
C TRP A 109 -13.41 -10.33 -0.49
N ARG A 110 -13.78 -11.56 -0.88
CA ARG A 110 -14.94 -12.25 -0.30
C ARG A 110 -14.84 -12.42 1.22
N SER A 111 -13.63 -12.63 1.74
CA SER A 111 -13.40 -12.71 3.18
C SER A 111 -13.38 -11.32 3.84
N LEU A 112 -12.78 -10.33 3.19
CA LEU A 112 -12.73 -8.96 3.70
C LEU A 112 -14.13 -8.31 3.76
N GLU A 113 -15.02 -8.65 2.84
CA GLU A 113 -16.43 -8.24 2.85
C GLU A 113 -17.23 -8.82 4.05
N LEU A 114 -16.65 -9.74 4.80
CA LEU A 114 -17.19 -10.30 6.04
C LEU A 114 -16.39 -9.86 7.28
N TYR A 115 -15.30 -9.11 7.11
CA TYR A 115 -14.44 -8.69 8.22
C TYR A 115 -15.09 -7.52 8.97
N ASP A 116 -15.58 -7.79 10.17
CA ASP A 116 -16.33 -6.85 11.02
C ASP A 116 -15.51 -6.19 12.14
N ARG A 117 -14.26 -6.65 12.35
CA ARG A 117 -13.37 -6.07 13.34
C ARG A 117 -12.86 -4.70 12.87
N PRO A 118 -12.45 -3.82 13.81
CA PRO A 118 -12.06 -2.45 13.48
C PRO A 118 -11.05 -2.36 12.33
N PHE A 119 -11.39 -1.55 11.32
CA PHE A 119 -10.61 -1.36 10.12
C PHE A 119 -10.46 0.14 9.82
N LEU A 120 -9.22 0.65 9.77
CA LEU A 120 -8.91 2.05 9.51
C LEU A 120 -8.22 2.20 8.15
N CYS A 121 -8.72 3.14 7.34
CA CYS A 121 -8.05 3.62 6.14
C CYS A 121 -7.37 4.97 6.46
N ALA A 122 -6.04 5.06 6.30
CA ALA A 122 -5.25 6.28 6.50
C ALA A 122 -4.48 6.57 5.22
N PHE A 123 -5.17 7.16 4.24
CA PHE A 123 -4.60 7.43 2.92
C PHE A 123 -4.17 8.88 2.79
N SER A 124 -3.07 9.11 2.06
CA SER A 124 -2.58 10.44 1.77
C SER A 124 -3.33 11.10 0.60
N ASP A 125 -3.27 12.42 0.53
CA ASP A 125 -3.89 13.22 -0.53
C ASP A 125 -2.99 13.42 -1.76
N SER A 126 -1.69 13.12 -1.65
CA SER A 126 -0.71 13.42 -2.69
C SER A 126 -0.03 12.17 -3.27
N ASP A 127 -0.63 10.98 -3.11
CA ASP A 127 -0.16 9.74 -3.73
C ASP A 127 -0.88 9.45 -5.05
N PRO A 128 -0.25 9.65 -6.22
CA PRO A 128 -0.89 9.41 -7.50
C PRO A 128 -1.02 7.92 -7.84
N VAL A 129 -0.34 7.05 -7.11
CA VAL A 129 -0.34 5.59 -7.37
C VAL A 129 -1.59 4.93 -6.82
N THR A 130 -1.95 5.26 -5.58
CA THR A 130 -3.07 4.64 -4.87
C THR A 130 -4.23 5.60 -4.56
N ALA A 131 -4.28 6.76 -5.20
CA ALA A 131 -5.38 7.72 -5.03
C ALA A 131 -6.74 7.05 -5.22
N GLY A 132 -7.65 7.23 -4.23
CA GLY A 132 -8.98 6.60 -4.22
C GLY A 132 -8.97 5.09 -3.93
N GLY A 133 -7.82 4.51 -3.59
CA GLY A 133 -7.68 3.10 -3.24
C GLY A 133 -8.36 2.69 -1.93
N ASP A 134 -8.70 3.65 -1.08
CA ASP A 134 -9.51 3.47 0.13
C ASP A 134 -10.99 3.22 -0.16
N ALA A 135 -11.55 3.79 -1.23
CA ALA A 135 -12.97 3.76 -1.53
C ALA A 135 -13.59 2.33 -1.55
N PRO A 136 -12.96 1.31 -2.15
CA PRO A 136 -13.49 -0.06 -2.09
C PRO A 136 -13.57 -0.63 -0.67
N PHE A 137 -12.60 -0.30 0.20
CA PHE A 137 -12.58 -0.76 1.59
C PHE A 137 -13.67 -0.07 2.40
N LEU A 138 -13.82 1.25 2.22
CA LEU A 138 -14.88 2.04 2.86
C LEU A 138 -16.27 1.55 2.44
N ALA A 139 -16.43 1.12 1.20
CA ALA A 139 -17.72 0.65 0.70
C ALA A 139 -18.08 -0.77 1.12
N LYS A 140 -17.08 -1.65 1.26
CA LYS A 140 -17.32 -3.10 1.30
C LYS A 140 -16.92 -3.78 2.61
N VAL A 141 -15.99 -3.22 3.39
CA VAL A 141 -15.49 -3.86 4.61
C VAL A 141 -16.33 -3.41 5.80
N PRO A 142 -17.11 -4.31 6.46
CA PRO A 142 -17.96 -3.94 7.58
C PRO A 142 -17.21 -3.26 8.73
N GLY A 143 -16.00 -3.71 9.04
CA GLY A 143 -15.15 -3.14 10.09
C GLY A 143 -14.68 -1.70 9.83
N ALA A 144 -14.81 -1.20 8.59
CA ALA A 144 -14.54 0.18 8.23
C ALA A 144 -15.76 1.10 8.43
N GLN A 145 -16.97 0.53 8.61
CA GLN A 145 -18.19 1.33 8.71
C GLN A 145 -18.31 2.03 10.07
N GLY A 146 -19.02 3.17 10.09
CA GLY A 146 -19.38 3.87 11.31
C GLY A 146 -18.21 4.57 12.03
N ARG A 147 -17.10 4.82 11.36
CA ARG A 147 -15.94 5.57 11.88
C ARG A 147 -15.41 6.58 10.89
N GLU A 148 -14.67 7.56 11.41
CA GLU A 148 -13.91 8.49 10.58
C GLU A 148 -12.59 7.84 10.09
N HIS A 149 -12.24 8.16 8.86
CA HIS A 149 -11.01 7.74 8.22
C HIS A 149 -10.16 8.98 7.88
N PRO A 150 -8.95 9.13 8.47
CA PRO A 150 -8.19 10.34 8.26
C PRO A 150 -7.64 10.41 6.84
N THR A 151 -7.78 11.58 6.19
CA THR A 151 -6.92 11.92 5.06
C THR A 151 -5.60 12.45 5.60
N MET A 152 -4.50 11.83 5.22
CA MET A 152 -3.15 12.23 5.63
C MET A 152 -2.65 13.32 4.68
N VAL A 153 -2.99 14.57 5.01
CA VAL A 153 -2.74 15.75 4.18
C VAL A 153 -1.24 16.06 4.10
N GLY A 154 -0.72 16.18 2.88
CA GLY A 154 0.69 16.45 2.61
C GLY A 154 1.58 15.20 2.59
N GLY A 155 1.01 14.00 2.61
CA GLY A 155 1.74 12.76 2.43
C GLY A 155 1.77 12.28 0.98
N GLY A 156 2.89 11.78 0.52
CA GLY A 156 3.07 11.07 -0.74
C GLY A 156 2.83 9.57 -0.61
N HIS A 157 3.37 8.79 -1.54
CA HIS A 157 3.23 7.33 -1.52
C HIS A 157 3.87 6.69 -0.28
N PHE A 158 5.07 7.14 0.09
CA PHE A 158 5.74 6.70 1.31
C PHE A 158 5.32 7.55 2.50
N LEU A 159 4.07 7.37 2.89
CA LEU A 159 3.38 8.10 3.94
C LEU A 159 4.16 8.13 5.27
N GLN A 160 4.84 7.04 5.61
CA GLN A 160 5.64 6.93 6.83
C GLN A 160 6.88 7.85 6.83
N GLU A 161 7.37 8.23 5.66
CA GLU A 161 8.49 9.17 5.52
C GLU A 161 8.02 10.62 5.64
N ASP A 162 6.90 10.94 4.99
CA ASP A 162 6.35 12.29 4.99
C ASP A 162 5.68 12.64 6.33
N LEU A 163 4.89 11.72 6.89
CA LEU A 163 3.95 11.94 8.00
C LEU A 163 4.02 10.83 9.06
N GLY A 164 5.21 10.26 9.32
CA GLY A 164 5.38 9.14 10.25
C GLY A 164 4.83 9.38 11.65
N PRO A 165 5.19 10.51 12.31
CA PRO A 165 4.66 10.85 13.64
C PRO A 165 3.14 11.00 13.67
N GLU A 166 2.55 11.65 12.67
CA GLU A 166 1.11 11.86 12.53
C GLU A 166 0.37 10.55 12.30
N LEU A 167 0.91 9.70 11.42
CA LEU A 167 0.37 8.36 11.17
C LEU A 167 0.41 7.51 12.44
N ALA A 168 1.53 7.54 13.17
CA ALA A 168 1.68 6.82 14.43
C ALA A 168 0.66 7.31 15.49
N ALA A 169 0.39 8.62 15.56
CA ALA A 169 -0.63 9.17 16.44
C ALA A 169 -2.02 8.66 16.07
N LYS A 170 -2.40 8.67 14.78
CA LYS A 170 -3.68 8.15 14.31
C LYS A 170 -3.86 6.64 14.60
N ILE A 171 -2.80 5.85 14.42
CA ILE A 171 -2.81 4.42 14.74
C ILE A 171 -2.99 4.21 16.25
N ARG A 172 -2.27 4.94 17.10
CA ARG A 172 -2.41 4.87 18.56
C ARG A 172 -3.82 5.19 19.01
N ASP A 173 -4.38 6.29 18.49
CA ASP A 173 -5.73 6.74 18.85
C ASP A 173 -6.77 5.69 18.43
N PHE A 174 -6.67 5.16 17.22
CA PHE A 174 -7.49 4.05 16.73
C PHE A 174 -7.40 2.79 17.60
N ILE A 175 -6.20 2.41 18.05
CA ILE A 175 -6.02 1.26 18.96
C ILE A 175 -6.72 1.53 20.29
N THR A 176 -6.60 2.75 20.82
CA THR A 176 -7.21 3.13 22.11
C THR A 176 -8.76 3.12 22.02
N GLU A 177 -9.32 3.65 20.94
CA GLU A 177 -10.76 3.71 20.70
C GLU A 177 -11.40 2.32 20.48
N THR A 178 -10.61 1.35 20.06
CA THR A 178 -11.09 0.01 19.69
C THR A 178 -10.57 -1.10 20.61
N ALA A 179 -10.02 -0.73 21.78
CA ALA A 179 -9.48 -1.67 22.77
C ALA A 179 -10.56 -2.47 23.51
#